data_7455bfc6cf4282b0ec7bf48a324c87a6
#
_entry.id   7455bfc6cf4282b0ec7bf48a324c87a6
#
_cell.length_a   1.000
_cell.length_b   1.000
_cell.length_c   1.000
_cell.angle_alpha   90.00
_cell.angle_beta   90.00
_cell.angle_gamma   90.00
#
_symmetry.space_group_name_H-M   'P 1'
#
loop_
_entity.id
_entity.type
_entity.pdbx_description
1 polymer ?
#
loop_
_entity_poly.entity_id
_entity_poly.type
_entity_poly.pdbx_seq_one_letter_code
_entity_poly.pdbx_strand_id
1 'polypeptide(L)'
;MTIINWTDYFLEVAKTAAMRSNCLRSQVGAVIVSSDKMIKATGYNGTPSKVTSCYERNSCYRIENNIQSGTKYETCRSIHAEQNAIIQAGMDKCKDATMYIWGHNFICILCKRFIVQSGIKDIYLKKDENSDLVHGSADDLRDQLEND
;
A
#
# COMPACT_ATOMS: atom_id res chain seq x y z
N MET A 1 21.96 -19.43 13.84
CA MET A 1 21.33 -18.12 13.50
C MET A 1 20.84 -18.17 12.04
N THR A 2 19.61 -17.76 11.83
CA THR A 2 19.04 -17.68 10.48
C THR A 2 18.80 -16.21 10.14
N ILE A 3 19.27 -15.78 8.97
CA ILE A 3 19.06 -14.41 8.50
C ILE A 3 17.79 -14.41 7.64
N ILE A 4 16.86 -13.53 7.98
CA ILE A 4 15.63 -13.34 7.18
C ILE A 4 16.00 -12.82 5.76
N ASN A 5 15.32 -13.31 4.73
CA ASN A 5 15.57 -12.80 3.38
C ASN A 5 15.01 -11.37 3.21
N TRP A 6 15.46 -10.67 2.17
CA TRP A 6 15.10 -9.27 1.95
C TRP A 6 13.59 -9.05 1.78
N THR A 7 12.92 -9.90 1.01
CA THR A 7 11.48 -9.77 0.78
C THR A 7 10.69 -9.90 2.06
N ASP A 8 10.98 -10.91 2.85
CA ASP A 8 10.31 -11.12 4.14
C ASP A 8 10.63 -10.00 5.14
N TYR A 9 11.87 -9.52 5.15
CA TYR A 9 12.26 -8.39 5.99
C TYR A 9 11.43 -7.14 5.69
N PHE A 10 11.34 -6.75 4.40
CA PHE A 10 10.58 -5.56 4.03
C PHE A 10 9.08 -5.74 4.21
N LEU A 11 8.56 -6.96 4.04
CA LEU A 11 7.15 -7.25 4.35
C LEU A 11 6.88 -7.16 5.86
N GLU A 12 7.82 -7.57 6.71
CA GLU A 12 7.69 -7.37 8.16
C GLU A 12 7.67 -5.89 8.54
N VAL A 13 8.49 -5.06 7.90
CA VAL A 13 8.44 -3.61 8.10
C VAL A 13 7.08 -3.05 7.65
N ALA A 14 6.57 -3.47 6.50
CA ALA A 14 5.25 -3.07 6.01
C ALA A 14 4.15 -3.51 6.98
N LYS A 15 4.23 -4.71 7.53
CA LYS A 15 3.31 -5.23 8.54
C LYS A 15 3.30 -4.36 9.79
N THR A 16 4.47 -3.96 10.26
CA THR A 16 4.59 -3.06 11.42
C THR A 16 3.95 -1.70 11.11
N ALA A 17 4.19 -1.15 9.92
CA ALA A 17 3.55 0.09 9.49
C ALA A 17 2.02 -0.05 9.48
N ALA A 18 1.49 -1.18 9.01
CA ALA A 18 0.06 -1.45 8.97
C ALA A 18 -0.60 -1.37 10.35
N MET A 19 0.12 -1.68 11.41
CA MET A 19 -0.39 -1.62 12.80
C MET A 19 -0.75 -0.20 13.24
N ARG A 20 -0.28 0.84 12.53
CA ARG A 20 -0.64 2.22 12.80
C ARG A 20 -1.91 2.67 12.06
N SER A 21 -2.43 1.85 11.17
CA SER A 21 -3.66 2.20 10.44
C SER A 21 -4.85 2.37 11.39
N ASN A 22 -5.61 3.43 11.15
CA ASN A 22 -6.85 3.73 11.86
C ASN A 22 -8.10 3.42 11.03
N CYS A 23 -7.97 2.57 10.03
CA CYS A 23 -9.08 2.08 9.23
C CYS A 23 -9.85 0.99 9.98
N LEU A 24 -11.17 1.07 9.97
CA LEU A 24 -12.02 0.05 10.61
C LEU A 24 -12.19 -1.21 9.77
N ARG A 25 -11.85 -1.16 8.48
CA ARG A 25 -12.10 -2.26 7.55
C ARG A 25 -10.87 -3.12 7.32
N SER A 26 -9.71 -2.50 7.10
CA SER A 26 -8.45 -3.25 6.92
C SER A 26 -7.26 -2.37 7.26
N GLN A 27 -6.24 -2.99 7.85
CA GLN A 27 -4.97 -2.32 8.14
C GLN A 27 -3.96 -2.71 7.08
N VAL A 28 -3.45 -1.71 6.36
CA VAL A 28 -2.50 -1.90 5.26
C VAL A 28 -1.25 -1.07 5.53
N GLY A 29 -0.09 -1.64 5.24
CA GLY A 29 1.19 -0.94 5.31
C GLY A 29 1.95 -1.09 3.99
N ALA A 30 2.74 -0.08 3.66
CA ALA A 30 3.58 -0.08 2.48
C ALA A 30 4.97 0.45 2.81
N VAL A 31 5.98 -0.10 2.14
CA VAL A 31 7.38 0.31 2.30
C VAL A 31 7.99 0.50 0.92
N ILE A 32 8.66 1.61 0.71
CA ILE A 32 9.39 1.89 -0.53
C ILE A 32 10.88 1.71 -0.26
N VAL A 33 11.51 0.87 -1.09
CA VAL A 33 12.91 0.45 -0.92
C VAL A 33 13.66 0.71 -2.22
N SER A 34 14.81 1.37 -2.13
CA SER A 34 15.66 1.63 -3.28
C SER A 34 16.34 0.36 -3.80
N SER A 35 16.93 0.43 -5.00
CA SER A 35 17.62 -0.70 -5.60
C SER A 35 18.80 -1.22 -4.78
N ASP A 36 19.38 -0.38 -3.93
CA ASP A 36 20.45 -0.74 -2.99
C ASP A 36 19.95 -1.17 -1.61
N LYS A 37 18.67 -1.54 -1.50
CA LYS A 37 18.06 -2.09 -0.28
C LYS A 37 17.92 -1.10 0.89
N MET A 38 17.83 0.18 0.58
CA MET A 38 17.61 1.21 1.60
C MET A 38 16.13 1.60 1.66
N ILE A 39 15.56 1.58 2.86
CA ILE A 39 14.17 2.02 3.07
C ILE A 39 14.10 3.53 2.87
N LYS A 40 13.23 3.97 1.97
CA LYS A 40 13.04 5.39 1.66
C LYS A 40 11.80 5.97 2.31
N ALA A 41 10.75 5.19 2.46
CA ALA A 41 9.50 5.63 3.07
C ALA A 41 8.68 4.46 3.55
N THR A 42 7.82 4.73 4.52
CA THR A 42 6.75 3.82 4.93
C THR A 42 5.42 4.55 4.80
N GLY A 43 4.34 3.78 4.73
CA GLY A 43 3.00 4.35 4.74
C GLY A 43 2.00 3.36 5.33
N TYR A 44 0.94 3.89 5.88
CA TYR A 44 -0.22 3.10 6.32
C TYR A 44 -1.50 3.83 5.92
N ASN A 45 -2.60 3.11 5.81
CA ASN A 45 -3.86 3.73 5.41
C ASN A 45 -4.52 4.45 6.58
N GLY A 46 -5.07 5.62 6.30
CA GLY A 46 -5.74 6.44 7.29
C GLY A 46 -6.25 7.74 6.69
N THR A 47 -7.12 8.43 7.41
CA THR A 47 -7.63 9.74 6.97
C THR A 47 -6.50 10.76 6.89
N PRO A 48 -6.65 11.79 6.04
CA PRO A 48 -5.64 12.84 5.95
C PRO A 48 -5.32 13.47 7.30
N SER A 49 -4.11 14.00 7.42
CA SER A 49 -3.64 14.67 8.63
C SER A 49 -4.64 15.71 9.12
N LYS A 50 -4.93 15.71 10.41
CA LYS A 50 -5.87 16.62 11.09
C LYS A 50 -7.34 16.38 10.73
N VAL A 51 -7.66 15.38 9.93
CA VAL A 51 -9.04 14.93 9.70
C VAL A 51 -9.34 13.82 10.69
N THR A 52 -10.51 13.89 11.34
CA THR A 52 -10.93 12.85 12.30
C THR A 52 -10.93 11.47 11.63
N SER A 53 -10.26 10.52 12.23
CA SER A 53 -10.11 9.17 11.67
C SER A 53 -11.40 8.37 11.71
N CYS A 54 -11.48 7.35 10.89
CA CYS A 54 -12.61 6.41 10.96
C CYS A 54 -12.66 5.69 12.31
N TYR A 55 -11.51 5.41 12.91
CA TYR A 55 -11.43 4.82 14.25
C TYR A 55 -12.05 5.75 15.31
N GLU A 56 -11.67 7.03 15.32
CA GLU A 56 -12.23 8.01 16.25
C GLU A 56 -13.72 8.25 16.02
N ARG A 57 -14.16 8.26 14.76
CA ARG A 57 -15.59 8.38 14.40
C ARG A 57 -16.38 7.12 14.75
N ASN A 58 -15.70 5.99 14.92
CA ASN A 58 -16.30 4.67 14.98
C ASN A 58 -17.27 4.45 13.80
N SER A 59 -16.86 4.87 12.62
CA SER A 59 -17.70 4.91 11.42
C SER A 59 -16.88 4.77 10.17
N CYS A 60 -17.28 3.87 9.28
CA CYS A 60 -16.72 3.70 7.96
C CYS A 60 -17.85 3.83 6.93
N TYR A 61 -17.80 4.86 6.12
CA TYR A 61 -18.79 5.12 5.08
C TYR A 61 -19.02 3.90 4.18
N ARG A 62 -17.92 3.23 3.81
CA ARG A 62 -17.96 2.08 2.91
C ARG A 62 -18.64 0.87 3.53
N ILE A 63 -18.39 0.62 4.83
CA ILE A 63 -19.07 -0.47 5.57
C ILE A 63 -20.54 -0.14 5.71
N GLU A 64 -20.88 1.07 6.14
CA GLU A 64 -22.26 1.51 6.40
C GLU A 64 -23.12 1.51 5.13
N ASN A 65 -22.51 1.72 3.96
CA ASN A 65 -23.21 1.75 2.68
C ASN A 65 -23.01 0.47 1.86
N ASN A 66 -22.52 -0.61 2.48
CA ASN A 66 -22.35 -1.93 1.88
C ASN A 66 -21.55 -1.89 0.58
N ILE A 67 -20.50 -1.05 0.52
CA ILE A 67 -19.64 -0.94 -0.66
C ILE A 67 -18.68 -2.13 -0.68
N GLN A 68 -18.71 -2.88 -1.78
CA GLN A 68 -17.86 -4.05 -1.97
C GLN A 68 -16.38 -3.68 -1.97
N SER A 69 -15.54 -4.51 -1.33
CA SER A 69 -14.09 -4.37 -1.37
C SER A 69 -13.60 -4.39 -2.83
N GLY A 70 -12.63 -3.54 -3.13
CA GLY A 70 -12.09 -3.42 -4.49
C GLY A 70 -12.84 -2.44 -5.39
N THR A 71 -13.92 -1.81 -4.90
CA THR A 71 -14.76 -0.92 -5.71
C THR A 71 -14.97 0.44 -5.03
N LYS A 72 -15.27 1.46 -5.84
CA LYS A 72 -15.72 2.80 -5.38
C LYS A 72 -14.82 3.41 -4.30
N TYR A 73 -13.51 3.33 -4.48
CA TYR A 73 -12.55 3.85 -3.51
C TYR A 73 -12.62 5.38 -3.36
N GLU A 74 -13.20 6.09 -4.32
CA GLU A 74 -13.46 7.53 -4.22
C GLU A 74 -14.36 7.89 -3.02
N THR A 75 -15.10 6.92 -2.51
CA THR A 75 -15.97 7.11 -1.32
C THR A 75 -15.23 6.87 0.00
N CYS A 76 -13.99 6.38 -0.04
CA CYS A 76 -13.18 6.14 1.15
C CYS A 76 -12.59 7.44 1.68
N ARG A 77 -12.71 7.68 3.00
CA ARG A 77 -12.12 8.84 3.66
C ARG A 77 -10.60 8.73 3.82
N SER A 78 -10.06 7.54 3.66
CA SER A 78 -8.64 7.28 3.92
C SER A 78 -7.78 7.50 2.69
N ILE A 79 -6.56 7.96 2.92
CA ILE A 79 -5.48 7.85 1.96
C ILE A 79 -4.92 6.43 2.11
N HIS A 80 -4.63 5.77 1.01
CA HIS A 80 -4.13 4.39 1.04
C HIS A 80 -2.67 4.34 1.48
N ALA A 81 -2.22 3.19 1.98
CA ALA A 81 -0.85 2.99 2.42
C ALA A 81 0.16 3.28 1.32
N GLU A 82 -0.12 2.81 0.10
CA GLU A 82 0.71 3.02 -1.08
C GLU A 82 0.86 4.51 -1.40
N GLN A 83 -0.25 5.25 -1.36
CA GLN A 83 -0.27 6.69 -1.61
C GLN A 83 0.54 7.45 -0.54
N ASN A 84 0.35 7.12 0.73
CA ASN A 84 1.10 7.74 1.83
C ASN A 84 2.61 7.48 1.72
N ALA A 85 3.01 6.27 1.36
CA ALA A 85 4.42 5.95 1.16
C ALA A 85 5.02 6.77 0.01
N ILE A 86 4.29 6.93 -1.10
CA ILE A 86 4.72 7.72 -2.25
C ILE A 86 4.83 9.21 -1.87
N ILE A 87 3.85 9.74 -1.14
CA ILE A 87 3.89 11.14 -0.67
C ILE A 87 5.13 11.37 0.20
N GLN A 88 5.41 10.46 1.13
CA GLN A 88 6.56 10.58 2.03
C GLN A 88 7.90 10.45 1.29
N ALA A 89 8.00 9.53 0.35
CA ALA A 89 9.22 9.31 -0.42
C ALA A 89 9.52 10.45 -1.39
N GLY A 90 8.49 10.94 -2.06
CA GLY A 90 8.65 11.82 -3.19
C GLY A 90 9.06 11.07 -4.45
N MET A 91 8.87 11.70 -5.61
CA MET A 91 9.11 11.06 -6.91
C MET A 91 10.56 10.61 -7.10
N ASP A 92 11.52 11.40 -6.66
CA ASP A 92 12.95 11.09 -6.80
C ASP A 92 13.31 9.77 -6.13
N LYS A 93 12.76 9.49 -4.97
CA LYS A 93 13.06 8.28 -4.20
C LYS A 93 12.21 7.08 -4.63
N CYS A 94 11.12 7.31 -5.36
CA CYS A 94 10.31 6.24 -5.92
C CYS A 94 10.90 5.65 -7.20
N LYS A 95 11.68 6.43 -7.93
CA LYS A 95 12.22 6.01 -9.23
C LYS A 95 13.04 4.72 -9.08
N ASP A 96 12.70 3.71 -9.88
CA ASP A 96 13.33 2.39 -9.90
C ASP A 96 13.29 1.64 -8.56
N ALA A 97 12.47 2.10 -7.61
CA ALA A 97 12.31 1.48 -6.30
C ALA A 97 11.38 0.27 -6.36
N THR A 98 11.39 -0.49 -5.28
CA THR A 98 10.45 -1.59 -5.03
C THR A 98 9.50 -1.18 -3.91
N MET A 99 8.21 -1.49 -4.06
CA MET A 99 7.21 -1.29 -3.01
C MET A 99 6.79 -2.64 -2.44
N TYR A 100 6.79 -2.74 -1.11
CA TYR A 100 6.31 -3.92 -0.38
C TYR A 100 5.04 -3.54 0.36
N ILE A 101 3.98 -4.33 0.19
CA ILE A 101 2.64 -4.03 0.73
C ILE A 101 2.17 -5.21 1.58
N TRP A 102 1.76 -4.91 2.81
CA TRP A 102 1.15 -5.87 3.73
C TRP A 102 -0.31 -5.51 3.98
N GLY A 103 -1.17 -6.53 3.99
CA GLY A 103 -2.59 -6.38 4.32
C GLY A 103 -3.53 -6.52 3.14
N HIS A 104 -3.00 -6.53 1.92
CA HIS A 104 -3.75 -6.74 0.68
C HIS A 104 -3.01 -7.71 -0.25
N ASN A 105 -3.78 -8.34 -1.14
CA ASN A 105 -3.23 -9.16 -2.24
C ASN A 105 -3.55 -8.57 -3.62
N PHE A 106 -4.05 -7.35 -3.65
CA PHE A 106 -4.34 -6.61 -4.90
C PHE A 106 -4.04 -5.12 -4.71
N ILE A 107 -3.92 -4.40 -5.82
CA ILE A 107 -3.71 -2.96 -5.85
C ILE A 107 -4.94 -2.32 -6.49
N CYS A 108 -5.55 -1.34 -5.82
CA CYS A 108 -6.71 -0.64 -6.36
C CYS A 108 -6.31 0.23 -7.56
N ILE A 109 -7.29 0.57 -8.40
CA ILE A 109 -7.06 1.35 -9.62
C ILE A 109 -6.37 2.70 -9.33
N LEU A 110 -6.73 3.36 -8.23
CA LEU A 110 -6.12 4.64 -7.86
C LEU A 110 -4.63 4.47 -7.55
N CYS A 111 -4.28 3.45 -6.76
CA CYS A 111 -2.90 3.18 -6.39
C CYS A 111 -2.06 2.73 -7.58
N LYS A 112 -2.63 1.96 -8.51
CA LYS A 112 -1.93 1.58 -9.76
C LYS A 112 -1.44 2.81 -10.51
N ARG A 113 -2.30 3.82 -10.65
CA ARG A 113 -1.96 5.07 -11.33
C ARG A 113 -0.82 5.79 -10.63
N PHE A 114 -0.89 5.91 -9.30
CA PHE A 114 0.18 6.54 -8.51
C PHE A 114 1.50 5.78 -8.59
N ILE A 115 1.47 4.47 -8.49
CA ILE A 115 2.67 3.63 -8.55
C ILE A 115 3.35 3.78 -9.90
N VAL A 116 2.60 3.67 -10.99
CA VAL A 116 3.15 3.81 -12.35
C VAL A 116 3.73 5.21 -12.55
N GLN A 117 3.00 6.25 -12.16
CA GLN A 117 3.47 7.63 -12.34
C GLN A 117 4.71 7.95 -11.52
N SER A 118 4.85 7.35 -10.34
CA SER A 118 5.99 7.61 -9.44
C SER A 118 7.30 6.98 -9.89
N GLY A 119 7.26 6.04 -10.84
CA GLY A 119 8.46 5.35 -11.32
C GLY A 119 8.87 4.12 -10.52
N ILE A 120 8.05 3.65 -9.59
CA ILE A 120 8.28 2.39 -8.88
C ILE A 120 8.30 1.25 -9.90
N LYS A 121 9.27 0.35 -9.77
CA LYS A 121 9.55 -0.70 -10.77
C LYS A 121 8.88 -2.03 -10.42
N ASP A 122 8.99 -2.47 -9.18
CA ASP A 122 8.49 -3.77 -8.72
C ASP A 122 7.63 -3.63 -7.48
N ILE A 123 6.64 -4.50 -7.36
CA ILE A 123 5.71 -4.52 -6.22
C ILE A 123 5.59 -5.94 -5.69
N TYR A 124 5.67 -6.09 -4.37
CA TYR A 124 5.42 -7.33 -3.65
C TYR A 124 4.28 -7.12 -2.67
N LEU A 125 3.31 -8.04 -2.65
CA LEU A 125 2.16 -7.96 -1.76
C LEU A 125 1.99 -9.26 -0.99
N LYS A 126 1.56 -9.14 0.25
CA LYS A 126 1.13 -10.25 1.08
C LYS A 126 -0.05 -9.82 1.93
N LYS A 127 -1.14 -10.56 1.84
CA LYS A 127 -2.38 -10.22 2.55
C LYS A 127 -2.27 -10.51 4.05
N ASP A 128 -1.70 -11.67 4.41
CA ASP A 128 -1.52 -12.13 5.79
C ASP A 128 -0.43 -13.21 5.85
N GLU A 129 -0.18 -13.74 7.04
CA GLU A 129 0.87 -14.76 7.26
C GLU A 129 0.65 -16.04 6.46
N ASN A 130 -0.61 -16.37 6.15
CA ASN A 130 -0.98 -17.63 5.49
C ASN A 130 -1.22 -17.46 3.99
N SER A 131 -1.11 -16.25 3.48
CA SER A 131 -1.35 -15.95 2.05
C SER A 131 -0.08 -16.12 1.24
N ASP A 132 -0.26 -16.44 -0.05
CA ASP A 132 0.84 -16.49 -1.00
C ASP A 132 1.39 -15.09 -1.27
N LEU A 133 2.69 -15.02 -1.53
CA LEU A 133 3.34 -13.80 -1.99
C LEU A 133 2.90 -13.50 -3.43
N VAL A 134 2.50 -12.27 -3.66
CA VAL A 134 2.15 -11.77 -5.01
C VAL A 134 3.25 -10.81 -5.46
N HIS A 135 3.75 -11.00 -6.67
CA HIS A 135 4.75 -10.13 -7.29
C HIS A 135 4.20 -9.57 -8.60
N GLY A 136 4.36 -8.27 -8.81
CA GLY A 136 4.03 -7.60 -10.06
C GLY A 136 5.09 -6.56 -10.40
N SER A 137 5.09 -6.14 -11.67
CA SER A 137 5.97 -5.08 -12.16
C SER A 137 5.14 -3.85 -12.56
N ALA A 138 5.82 -2.71 -12.71
CA ALA A 138 5.19 -1.51 -13.25
C ALA A 138 4.65 -1.76 -14.67
N ASP A 139 5.32 -2.59 -15.46
CA ASP A 139 4.85 -2.94 -16.80
C ASP A 139 3.54 -3.72 -16.74
N ASP A 140 3.39 -4.66 -15.79
CA ASP A 140 2.14 -5.36 -15.56
C ASP A 140 1.00 -4.38 -15.22
N LEU A 141 1.28 -3.40 -14.37
CA LEU A 141 0.30 -2.38 -13.99
C LEU A 141 -0.09 -1.48 -15.16
N ARG A 142 0.88 -1.10 -16.00
CA ARG A 142 0.60 -0.32 -17.22
C ARG A 142 -0.31 -1.08 -18.16
N ASP A 143 -0.03 -2.36 -18.39
CA ASP A 143 -0.88 -3.22 -19.24
C ASP A 143 -2.30 -3.30 -18.70
N GLN A 144 -2.46 -3.44 -17.39
CA GLN A 144 -3.77 -3.43 -16.75
C GLN A 144 -4.48 -2.09 -16.95
N LEU A 145 -3.77 -0.97 -16.79
CA LEU A 145 -4.34 0.37 -16.96
C LEU A 145 -4.75 0.66 -18.42
N GLU A 146 -4.02 0.10 -19.39
CA GLU A 146 -4.36 0.25 -20.82
C GLU A 146 -5.65 -0.49 -21.18
N ASN A 147 -6.00 -1.54 -20.44
CA ASN A 147 -7.14 -2.41 -20.71
C ASN A 147 -8.34 -2.18 -19.78
N ASP A 148 -8.23 -1.24 -18.86
CA ASP A 148 -9.30 -0.90 -17.89
C ASP A 148 -10.27 0.20 -18.44
#